data_f62518ffafa3903ebbbf6429e6e62456
#
_entry.id   f62518ffafa3903ebbbf6429e6e62456
#
_cell.length_a   1.000
_cell.length_b   1.000
_cell.length_c   1.000
_cell.angle_alpha   90.00
_cell.angle_beta   90.00
_cell.angle_gamma   90.00
#
_symmetry.space_group_name_H-M   'P 1'
#
loop_
_entity.id
_entity.type
_entity.pdbx_description
1 polymer ?
#
loop_
_entity_poly.entity_id
_entity_poly.type
_entity_poly.pdbx_seq_one_letter_code
_entity_poly.pdbx_strand_id
1 'polypeptide(L)'
;MLIKTQPSIPASEITSETAYLNRRKFLAGTAAAVGGSLVAAPGAYAGLQEDDEITPEAIVTSYNNFYEFGTGKSDPAEYAHALTTDPWTVKVSGHAKKTGEFAYEDIVKGLTPEERVYRFRCVEAWSMVVPWLGIPMKRILEQFEPTGDAKYVRFETLVRPSEMRGQRGFFSNIDWPYVEGLRMDEAYHPLTIMAVGLYGKELPNQNGAPWRLIVPWKYGFKSIKSIVSIRFTKRAPRNTWQALQPSEYGFYANVNPEVSHPRWSQASERRLPSSIFNPNRRPTLMFNGYAEDVASLYSGMDLAKFY
;
A
#
# COMPACT_ATOMS: atom_id res chain seq x y z
N MET A 1 33.04 17.37 0.63
CA MET A 1 32.26 16.80 1.74
C MET A 1 31.54 15.59 1.16
N LEU A 2 32.00 14.36 1.46
CA LEU A 2 31.38 13.15 0.95
C LEU A 2 30.09 12.91 1.75
N ILE A 3 28.93 13.08 1.13
CA ILE A 3 27.65 12.68 1.70
C ILE A 3 27.67 11.14 1.73
N LYS A 4 27.70 10.57 2.93
CA LYS A 4 27.50 9.12 3.11
C LYS A 4 26.05 8.82 2.71
N THR A 5 25.87 8.20 1.54
CA THR A 5 24.63 7.50 1.22
C THR A 5 24.34 6.48 2.32
N GLN A 6 23.06 6.36 2.72
CA GLN A 6 22.63 5.33 3.68
C GLN A 6 23.10 3.95 3.23
N PRO A 7 23.37 3.03 4.16
CA PRO A 7 23.68 1.67 3.78
C PRO A 7 22.46 1.11 3.02
N SER A 8 22.68 0.78 1.76
CA SER A 8 21.78 -0.07 0.99
C SER A 8 21.52 -1.35 1.79
N ILE A 9 20.27 -1.84 1.77
CA ILE A 9 19.94 -3.13 2.38
C ILE A 9 20.99 -4.13 1.92
N PRO A 10 21.68 -4.84 2.82
CA PRO A 10 22.71 -5.81 2.44
C PRO A 10 22.17 -6.79 1.41
N ALA A 11 22.94 -7.10 0.37
CA ALA A 11 22.51 -8.03 -0.67
C ALA A 11 22.09 -9.41 -0.12
N SER A 12 22.61 -9.79 1.06
CA SER A 12 22.21 -11.00 1.81
C SER A 12 20.79 -10.92 2.39
N GLU A 13 20.23 -9.73 2.55
CA GLU A 13 18.86 -9.51 3.05
C GLU A 13 17.85 -9.31 1.92
N ILE A 14 18.34 -9.20 0.69
CA ILE A 14 17.52 -9.02 -0.52
C ILE A 14 17.27 -10.37 -1.16
N THR A 15 16.03 -10.85 -1.12
CA THR A 15 15.65 -12.09 -1.83
C THR A 15 15.48 -11.78 -3.32
N SER A 16 16.16 -12.54 -4.19
CA SER A 16 16.04 -12.36 -5.66
C SER A 16 14.62 -12.72 -6.15
N GLU A 17 14.19 -12.11 -7.26
CA GLU A 17 12.90 -12.43 -7.91
C GLU A 17 12.73 -13.94 -8.16
N THR A 18 13.77 -14.59 -8.63
CA THR A 18 13.77 -16.05 -8.86
C THR A 18 13.55 -16.83 -7.57
N ALA A 19 14.13 -16.38 -6.46
CA ALA A 19 13.94 -17.00 -5.15
C ALA A 19 12.51 -16.77 -4.63
N TYR A 20 11.91 -15.61 -4.88
CA TYR A 20 10.50 -15.36 -4.59
C TYR A 20 9.58 -16.31 -5.35
N LEU A 21 9.77 -16.43 -6.66
CA LEU A 21 8.95 -17.27 -7.53
C LEU A 21 9.07 -18.77 -7.20
N ASN A 22 10.23 -19.21 -6.72
CA ASN A 22 10.49 -20.62 -6.41
C ASN A 22 10.27 -20.99 -4.93
N ARG A 23 10.11 -20.04 -4.02
CA ARG A 23 10.01 -20.28 -2.56
C ARG A 23 8.86 -21.20 -2.17
N ARG A 24 7.72 -21.13 -2.86
CA ARG A 24 6.57 -21.99 -2.61
C ARG A 24 6.86 -23.46 -2.95
N LYS A 25 7.60 -23.74 -4.02
CA LYS A 25 8.07 -25.10 -4.36
C LYS A 25 9.05 -25.63 -3.34
N PHE A 26 9.85 -24.75 -2.74
CA PHE A 26 10.82 -25.09 -1.71
C PHE A 26 10.16 -25.42 -0.36
N LEU A 27 9.13 -24.66 0.05
CA LEU A 27 8.40 -24.91 1.30
C LEU A 27 7.53 -26.17 1.26
N ALA A 28 7.01 -26.55 0.09
CA ALA A 28 6.28 -27.81 -0.08
C ALA A 28 7.19 -29.05 -0.10
N GLY A 29 8.50 -28.87 -0.36
CA GLY A 29 9.49 -29.97 -0.46
C GLY A 29 10.33 -30.22 0.79
N THR A 30 10.34 -29.35 1.81
CA THR A 30 11.23 -29.41 2.97
C THR A 30 10.53 -29.67 4.30
N ALA A 31 9.50 -30.51 4.31
CA ALA A 31 9.04 -31.12 5.57
C ALA A 31 10.04 -32.18 6.12
N ALA A 32 11.20 -32.37 5.49
CA ALA A 32 12.25 -33.26 5.94
C ALA A 32 13.64 -32.66 5.67
N ALA A 33 14.27 -32.21 6.71
CA ALA A 33 15.69 -32.05 6.99
C ALA A 33 16.22 -30.61 7.20
N VAL A 34 16.80 -30.45 8.39
CA VAL A 34 17.85 -29.55 8.87
C VAL A 34 17.41 -28.17 9.40
N GLY A 35 17.52 -28.07 10.74
CA GLY A 35 17.32 -26.93 11.59
C GLY A 35 18.13 -25.68 11.22
N GLY A 36 17.43 -24.71 10.73
CA GLY A 36 17.82 -23.33 10.57
C GLY A 36 16.53 -22.56 10.36
N SER A 37 15.84 -22.17 11.45
CA SER A 37 14.56 -21.46 11.39
C SER A 37 14.77 -20.05 10.84
N LEU A 38 14.55 -19.86 9.56
CA LEU A 38 14.10 -18.56 9.04
C LEU A 38 12.68 -18.36 9.57
N VAL A 39 12.56 -17.75 10.74
CA VAL A 39 11.27 -17.34 11.30
C VAL A 39 10.73 -16.24 10.39
N ALA A 40 9.79 -16.59 9.51
CA ALA A 40 9.03 -15.58 8.78
C ALA A 40 8.36 -14.63 9.79
N ALA A 41 8.45 -13.33 9.58
CA ALA A 41 7.79 -12.36 10.45
C ALA A 41 6.29 -12.70 10.56
N PRO A 42 5.67 -12.56 11.74
CA PRO A 42 4.24 -12.83 11.90
C PRO A 42 3.43 -12.07 10.85
N GLY A 43 2.55 -12.75 10.11
CA GLY A 43 1.72 -12.16 9.06
C GLY A 43 2.43 -11.95 7.70
N ALA A 44 3.66 -12.44 7.51
CA ALA A 44 4.36 -12.30 6.22
C ALA A 44 3.59 -12.86 5.02
N TYR A 45 2.77 -13.89 5.24
CA TYR A 45 1.94 -14.57 4.24
C TYR A 45 0.46 -14.60 4.62
N ALA A 46 0.02 -13.73 5.53
CA ALA A 46 -1.38 -13.66 5.93
C ALA A 46 -2.31 -13.42 4.72
N GLY A 47 -3.51 -13.99 4.75
CA GLY A 47 -4.54 -13.82 3.74
C GLY A 47 -4.30 -14.53 2.39
N LEU A 48 -3.15 -15.17 2.18
CA LEU A 48 -2.87 -15.91 0.95
C LEU A 48 -3.63 -17.25 0.91
N GLN A 49 -4.10 -17.60 -0.29
CA GLN A 49 -4.68 -18.91 -0.59
C GLN A 49 -3.62 -19.81 -1.24
N GLU A 50 -3.87 -21.13 -1.25
CA GLU A 50 -2.94 -22.11 -1.84
C GLU A 50 -2.61 -21.86 -3.31
N ASP A 51 -3.57 -21.32 -4.07
CA ASP A 51 -3.45 -21.02 -5.49
C ASP A 51 -2.96 -19.58 -5.79
N ASP A 52 -2.60 -18.80 -4.75
CA ASP A 52 -2.06 -17.46 -4.95
C ASP A 52 -0.62 -17.53 -5.44
N GLU A 53 -0.40 -17.14 -6.69
CA GLU A 53 0.90 -16.96 -7.31
C GLU A 53 1.32 -15.49 -7.24
N ILE A 54 2.62 -15.26 -6.97
CA ILE A 54 3.19 -13.91 -7.00
C ILE A 54 3.08 -13.39 -8.45
N THR A 55 2.50 -12.20 -8.59
CA THR A 55 2.39 -11.52 -9.89
C THR A 55 3.79 -11.15 -10.39
N PRO A 56 4.14 -11.35 -11.68
CA PRO A 56 5.44 -10.97 -12.21
C PRO A 56 5.76 -9.48 -12.00
N GLU A 57 7.00 -9.17 -11.63
CA GLU A 57 7.47 -7.80 -11.37
C GLU A 57 7.16 -6.85 -12.51
N ALA A 58 7.38 -7.28 -13.74
CA ALA A 58 7.11 -6.48 -14.94
C ALA A 58 5.64 -6.00 -15.03
N ILE A 59 4.69 -6.78 -14.51
CA ILE A 59 3.27 -6.38 -14.46
C ILE A 59 3.02 -5.42 -13.30
N VAL A 60 3.55 -5.72 -12.11
CA VAL A 60 3.38 -4.86 -10.93
C VAL A 60 3.96 -3.46 -11.15
N THR A 61 5.06 -3.37 -11.91
CA THR A 61 5.73 -2.09 -12.19
C THR A 61 5.20 -1.34 -13.41
N SER A 62 4.36 -1.99 -14.26
CA SER A 62 3.84 -1.35 -15.48
C SER A 62 2.32 -1.13 -15.49
N TYR A 63 1.57 -1.75 -14.57
CA TYR A 63 0.11 -1.66 -14.51
C TYR A 63 -0.33 -1.02 -13.18
N ASN A 64 -0.45 0.31 -13.17
CA ASN A 64 -0.65 1.09 -11.95
C ASN A 64 -1.77 2.12 -12.09
N ASN A 65 -2.43 2.42 -10.98
CA ASN A 65 -3.23 3.63 -10.80
C ASN A 65 -2.43 4.63 -9.97
N PHE A 66 -1.85 5.64 -10.61
CA PHE A 66 -1.15 6.74 -9.97
C PHE A 66 -1.48 8.01 -10.74
N TYR A 67 -2.63 8.60 -10.40
CA TYR A 67 -3.28 9.66 -11.17
C TYR A 67 -2.44 10.94 -11.29
N GLU A 68 -1.50 11.14 -10.38
CA GLU A 68 -0.51 12.21 -10.44
C GLU A 68 0.35 12.16 -11.70
N PHE A 69 0.47 10.96 -12.34
CA PHE A 69 1.18 10.81 -13.61
C PHE A 69 0.25 10.66 -14.81
N GLY A 70 -1.03 10.35 -14.59
CA GLY A 70 -2.04 10.19 -15.63
C GLY A 70 -3.10 9.16 -15.26
N THR A 71 -4.11 9.01 -16.12
CA THR A 71 -5.28 8.13 -15.89
C THR A 71 -5.12 6.74 -16.50
N GLY A 72 -4.18 6.55 -17.43
CA GLY A 72 -3.85 5.27 -18.03
C GLY A 72 -3.04 4.38 -17.08
N LYS A 73 -3.19 3.06 -17.22
CA LYS A 73 -2.48 2.10 -16.34
C LYS A 73 -0.98 2.07 -16.58
N SER A 74 -0.53 2.42 -17.78
CA SER A 74 0.88 2.50 -18.16
C SER A 74 1.50 3.88 -17.91
N ASP A 75 0.69 4.93 -17.73
CA ASP A 75 1.18 6.30 -17.56
C ASP A 75 2.20 6.44 -16.43
N PRO A 76 2.01 5.82 -15.23
CA PRO A 76 3.01 5.90 -14.18
C PRO A 76 4.36 5.28 -14.59
N ALA A 77 4.36 4.15 -15.27
CA ALA A 77 5.59 3.52 -15.74
C ALA A 77 6.33 4.36 -16.79
N GLU A 78 5.57 5.08 -17.63
CA GLU A 78 6.13 5.94 -18.67
C GLU A 78 6.66 7.27 -18.13
N TYR A 79 5.96 7.89 -17.16
CA TYR A 79 6.24 9.28 -16.78
C TYR A 79 6.83 9.47 -15.38
N ALA A 80 6.78 8.46 -14.50
CA ALA A 80 7.24 8.64 -13.12
C ALA A 80 8.77 8.74 -12.98
N HIS A 81 9.53 8.47 -14.05
CA HIS A 81 10.98 8.69 -14.07
C HIS A 81 11.37 10.16 -13.79
N ALA A 82 10.45 11.11 -14.01
CA ALA A 82 10.66 12.52 -13.72
C ALA A 82 10.61 12.85 -12.22
N LEU A 83 10.09 11.96 -11.36
CA LEU A 83 9.95 12.19 -9.93
C LEU A 83 11.29 12.13 -9.22
N THR A 84 11.66 13.23 -8.54
CA THR A 84 12.81 13.29 -7.64
C THR A 84 12.37 12.86 -6.23
N THR A 85 13.05 11.84 -5.69
CA THR A 85 12.73 11.24 -4.38
C THR A 85 13.78 11.52 -3.30
N ASP A 86 14.86 12.21 -3.65
CA ASP A 86 15.94 12.62 -2.75
C ASP A 86 16.35 14.07 -3.07
N PRO A 87 16.28 15.01 -2.07
CA PRO A 87 15.82 14.81 -0.69
C PRO A 87 14.30 14.67 -0.59
N TRP A 88 13.82 13.96 0.45
CA TRP A 88 12.39 13.81 0.74
C TRP A 88 12.03 14.24 2.16
N THR A 89 11.12 15.20 2.26
CA THR A 89 10.67 15.77 3.54
C THR A 89 9.21 15.41 3.81
N VAL A 90 8.91 15.08 5.06
CA VAL A 90 7.59 14.71 5.53
C VAL A 90 7.13 15.64 6.63
N LYS A 91 6.00 16.31 6.44
CA LYS A 91 5.37 17.16 7.46
C LYS A 91 4.50 16.33 8.39
N VAL A 92 4.82 16.33 9.68
CA VAL A 92 4.01 15.71 10.73
C VAL A 92 3.28 16.78 11.52
N SER A 93 1.97 16.61 11.76
CA SER A 93 1.14 17.63 12.41
C SER A 93 -0.07 17.02 13.15
N GLY A 94 -0.83 17.87 13.85
CA GLY A 94 -2.06 17.51 14.54
C GLY A 94 -1.83 16.98 15.96
N HIS A 95 -2.61 15.99 16.37
CA HIS A 95 -2.63 15.46 17.75
C HIS A 95 -1.45 14.51 18.03
N ALA A 96 -0.24 15.04 18.00
CA ALA A 96 1.00 14.34 18.37
C ALA A 96 1.93 15.28 19.11
N LYS A 97 2.82 14.75 19.97
CA LYS A 97 3.77 15.56 20.74
C LYS A 97 4.95 16.01 19.90
N LYS A 98 5.39 15.18 18.92
CA LYS A 98 6.48 15.48 18.00
C LYS A 98 5.89 15.84 16.64
N THR A 99 5.87 17.14 16.35
CA THR A 99 5.37 17.69 15.07
C THR A 99 6.45 18.55 14.44
N GLY A 100 6.37 18.74 13.11
CA GLY A 100 7.35 19.51 12.34
C GLY A 100 7.61 18.89 10.98
N GLU A 101 8.72 19.27 10.37
CA GLU A 101 9.21 18.68 9.13
C GLU A 101 10.39 17.77 9.45
N PHE A 102 10.36 16.56 8.90
CA PHE A 102 11.34 15.51 9.13
C PHE A 102 11.88 15.03 7.79
N ALA A 103 13.17 14.80 7.70
CA ALA A 103 13.73 14.08 6.56
C ALA A 103 13.23 12.62 6.60
N TYR A 104 12.94 12.07 5.43
CA TYR A 104 12.50 10.66 5.29
C TYR A 104 13.50 9.71 5.97
N GLU A 105 14.79 9.96 5.77
CA GLU A 105 15.88 9.17 6.32
C GLU A 105 15.87 9.15 7.84
N ASP A 106 15.52 10.27 8.49
CA ASP A 106 15.41 10.34 9.95
C ASP A 106 14.22 9.54 10.48
N ILE A 107 13.11 9.49 9.72
CA ILE A 107 11.92 8.71 10.10
C ILE A 107 12.19 7.22 10.02
N VAL A 108 12.88 6.76 8.97
CA VAL A 108 13.14 5.32 8.76
C VAL A 108 14.40 4.83 9.47
N LYS A 109 15.18 5.72 10.04
CA LYS A 109 16.43 5.40 10.72
C LYS A 109 16.23 4.39 11.85
N GLY A 110 16.97 3.29 11.78
CA GLY A 110 16.89 2.23 12.79
C GLY A 110 15.63 1.35 12.70
N LEU A 111 14.79 1.54 11.68
CA LEU A 111 13.68 0.66 11.38
C LEU A 111 14.11 -0.34 10.29
N THR A 112 13.97 -1.63 10.58
CA THR A 112 14.27 -2.69 9.61
C THR A 112 13.00 -3.00 8.83
N PRO A 113 13.02 -2.88 7.49
CA PRO A 113 11.91 -3.32 6.65
C PRO A 113 11.76 -4.85 6.70
N GLU A 114 10.53 -5.31 6.61
CA GLU A 114 10.15 -6.72 6.61
C GLU A 114 9.56 -7.09 5.25
N GLU A 115 9.85 -8.32 4.81
CA GLU A 115 9.19 -8.86 3.61
C GLU A 115 7.76 -9.28 3.92
N ARG A 116 6.80 -8.79 3.10
CA ARG A 116 5.38 -9.08 3.22
C ARG A 116 4.79 -9.39 1.84
N VAL A 117 4.33 -10.61 1.64
CA VAL A 117 3.64 -11.02 0.41
C VAL A 117 2.14 -10.85 0.62
N TYR A 118 1.55 -9.87 -0.05
CA TYR A 118 0.16 -9.52 0.14
C TYR A 118 -0.66 -9.61 -1.16
N ARG A 119 -1.91 -10.04 -1.03
CA ARG A 119 -2.94 -9.79 -2.03
C ARG A 119 -3.21 -8.29 -2.06
N PHE A 120 -3.33 -7.74 -3.26
CA PHE A 120 -3.60 -6.33 -3.49
C PHE A 120 -4.75 -6.19 -4.47
N ARG A 121 -5.85 -5.55 -4.07
CA ARG A 121 -7.11 -5.52 -4.80
C ARG A 121 -7.50 -4.08 -5.16
N CYS A 122 -7.65 -3.80 -6.43
CA CYS A 122 -8.18 -2.53 -6.90
C CYS A 122 -9.72 -2.51 -6.87
N VAL A 123 -10.31 -1.36 -6.59
CA VAL A 123 -11.76 -1.17 -6.70
C VAL A 123 -12.29 -1.44 -8.12
N GLU A 124 -11.45 -1.30 -9.14
CA GLU A 124 -11.76 -1.62 -10.55
C GLU A 124 -11.79 -3.12 -10.85
N ALA A 125 -11.93 -3.96 -9.84
CA ALA A 125 -12.06 -5.41 -9.95
C ALA A 125 -10.87 -6.16 -10.58
N TRP A 126 -9.64 -5.65 -10.44
CA TRP A 126 -8.43 -6.40 -10.74
C TRP A 126 -7.55 -6.54 -9.49
N SER A 127 -6.70 -7.57 -9.46
CA SER A 127 -5.86 -7.87 -8.30
C SER A 127 -4.50 -8.42 -8.68
N MET A 128 -3.59 -8.34 -7.72
CA MET A 128 -2.22 -8.83 -7.78
C MET A 128 -1.86 -9.53 -6.46
N VAL A 129 -0.77 -10.29 -6.45
CA VAL A 129 -0.05 -10.72 -5.25
C VAL A 129 1.34 -10.13 -5.32
N VAL A 130 1.69 -9.28 -4.37
CA VAL A 130 2.90 -8.47 -4.45
C VAL A 130 3.78 -8.71 -3.22
N PRO A 131 5.07 -9.03 -3.40
CA PRO A 131 6.04 -9.10 -2.31
C PRO A 131 6.57 -7.71 -2.01
N TRP A 132 6.05 -7.11 -0.95
CA TRP A 132 6.45 -5.80 -0.46
C TRP A 132 7.62 -5.92 0.50
N LEU A 133 8.48 -4.91 0.51
CA LEU A 133 9.43 -4.65 1.57
C LEU A 133 8.89 -3.46 2.36
N GLY A 134 8.44 -3.67 3.59
CA GLY A 134 7.69 -2.67 4.34
C GLY A 134 8.05 -2.60 5.81
N ILE A 135 7.86 -1.41 6.38
CA ILE A 135 8.02 -1.13 7.80
C ILE A 135 6.62 -1.14 8.44
N PRO A 136 6.36 -1.89 9.53
CA PRO A 136 5.08 -1.81 10.23
C PRO A 136 4.71 -0.36 10.56
N MET A 137 3.53 0.06 10.10
CA MET A 137 3.10 1.46 10.20
C MET A 137 3.07 1.97 11.64
N LYS A 138 2.69 1.10 12.58
CA LYS A 138 2.72 1.39 14.01
C LYS A 138 4.08 1.92 14.45
N ARG A 139 5.19 1.30 14.03
CA ARG A 139 6.56 1.70 14.43
C ARG A 139 6.94 3.09 13.93
N ILE A 140 6.38 3.50 12.78
CA ILE A 140 6.58 4.85 12.23
C ILE A 140 5.76 5.87 13.02
N LEU A 141 4.48 5.60 13.26
CA LEU A 141 3.59 6.55 13.92
C LEU A 141 3.92 6.77 15.40
N GLU A 142 4.37 5.72 16.11
CA GLU A 142 4.74 5.80 17.52
C GLU A 142 5.92 6.76 17.79
N GLN A 143 6.80 6.97 16.81
CA GLN A 143 7.91 7.93 16.92
C GLN A 143 7.43 9.36 17.18
N PHE A 144 6.23 9.70 16.67
CA PHE A 144 5.64 11.04 16.79
C PHE A 144 4.82 11.23 18.07
N GLU A 145 4.70 10.20 18.90
CA GLU A 145 3.96 10.21 20.18
C GLU A 145 2.52 10.75 20.02
N PRO A 146 1.63 10.06 19.26
CA PRO A 146 0.24 10.48 19.10
C PRO A 146 -0.45 10.59 20.46
N THR A 147 -1.23 11.66 20.66
CA THR A 147 -1.99 11.86 21.90
C THR A 147 -3.30 11.08 21.92
N GLY A 148 -3.97 11.00 23.05
CA GLY A 148 -5.28 10.34 23.19
C GLY A 148 -6.39 10.92 22.29
N ASP A 149 -6.22 12.14 21.75
CA ASP A 149 -7.12 12.78 20.79
C ASP A 149 -6.87 12.36 19.34
N ALA A 150 -5.77 11.69 19.06
CA ALA A 150 -5.50 11.09 17.74
C ALA A 150 -6.38 9.87 17.53
N LYS A 151 -7.51 10.03 16.85
CA LYS A 151 -8.43 8.94 16.50
C LYS A 151 -8.23 8.44 15.08
N TYR A 152 -7.68 9.29 14.24
CA TYR A 152 -7.40 9.02 12.82
C TYR A 152 -6.03 9.57 12.45
N VAL A 153 -5.46 9.00 11.41
CA VAL A 153 -4.28 9.53 10.73
C VAL A 153 -4.64 9.85 9.28
N ARG A 154 -4.26 11.04 8.82
CA ARG A 154 -4.46 11.55 7.48
C ARG A 154 -3.11 11.65 6.77
N PHE A 155 -3.08 11.26 5.51
CA PHE A 155 -1.90 11.30 4.64
C PHE A 155 -2.17 12.16 3.41
N GLU A 156 -1.12 12.77 2.87
CA GLU A 156 -1.15 13.50 1.60
C GLU A 156 0.01 13.08 0.72
N THR A 157 -0.29 12.92 -0.58
CA THR A 157 0.71 12.75 -1.63
C THR A 157 1.37 14.08 -1.97
N LEU A 158 2.59 14.03 -2.47
CA LEU A 158 3.33 15.17 -3.00
C LEU A 158 2.53 15.91 -4.09
N VAL A 159 2.52 17.24 -4.01
CA VAL A 159 2.06 18.12 -5.12
C VAL A 159 3.29 18.75 -5.75
N ARG A 160 3.64 18.27 -6.94
CA ARG A 160 4.79 18.77 -7.72
C ARG A 160 4.49 18.68 -9.22
N PRO A 161 3.66 19.60 -9.75
CA PRO A 161 3.21 19.55 -11.15
C PRO A 161 4.34 19.55 -12.19
N SER A 162 5.53 20.09 -11.84
CA SER A 162 6.70 20.03 -12.72
C SER A 162 7.17 18.60 -13.03
N GLU A 163 6.99 17.67 -12.09
CA GLU A 163 7.43 16.27 -12.18
C GLU A 163 6.24 15.30 -12.33
N MET A 164 5.07 15.69 -11.82
CA MET A 164 3.84 14.88 -11.81
C MET A 164 2.82 15.48 -12.81
N ARG A 165 2.90 15.07 -14.07
CA ARG A 165 2.16 15.66 -15.19
C ARG A 165 0.63 15.58 -15.03
N GLY A 166 0.11 14.56 -14.36
CA GLY A 166 -1.33 14.40 -14.10
C GLY A 166 -1.91 15.49 -13.19
N GLN A 167 -1.03 16.21 -12.45
CA GLN A 167 -1.44 17.35 -11.62
C GLN A 167 -1.55 18.67 -12.40
N ARG A 168 -1.15 18.71 -13.68
CA ARG A 168 -1.14 19.95 -14.52
C ARG A 168 -2.46 20.23 -15.21
N GLY A 169 -3.38 19.26 -15.27
CA GLY A 169 -4.49 19.32 -16.21
C GLY A 169 -5.64 20.22 -15.75
N PHE A 170 -6.11 21.10 -16.63
CA PHE A 170 -7.39 21.78 -16.50
C PHE A 170 -8.58 20.79 -16.42
N PHE A 171 -8.35 19.56 -16.85
CA PHE A 171 -9.30 18.44 -16.82
C PHE A 171 -9.05 17.45 -15.69
N SER A 172 -8.14 17.76 -14.74
CA SER A 172 -8.00 16.96 -13.53
C SER A 172 -9.24 17.20 -12.66
N ASN A 173 -10.10 16.20 -12.55
CA ASN A 173 -11.23 16.24 -11.61
C ASN A 173 -10.79 16.06 -10.14
N ILE A 174 -9.48 15.94 -9.88
CA ILE A 174 -8.90 15.74 -8.56
C ILE A 174 -8.39 17.08 -8.03
N ASP A 175 -8.92 17.51 -6.88
CA ASP A 175 -8.33 18.58 -6.08
C ASP A 175 -7.08 18.04 -5.37
N TRP A 176 -5.91 18.43 -5.88
CA TRP A 176 -4.63 18.01 -5.28
C TRP A 176 -4.33 18.74 -3.96
N PRO A 177 -3.70 18.11 -2.98
CA PRO A 177 -3.08 16.78 -3.00
C PRO A 177 -4.08 15.63 -2.96
N TYR A 178 -3.66 14.44 -3.41
CA TYR A 178 -4.37 13.21 -3.10
C TYR A 178 -4.31 12.97 -1.59
N VAL A 179 -5.47 12.68 -1.00
CA VAL A 179 -5.65 12.54 0.45
C VAL A 179 -6.23 11.18 0.78
N GLU A 180 -5.66 10.53 1.79
CA GLU A 180 -6.20 9.33 2.39
C GLU A 180 -6.16 9.39 3.92
N GLY A 181 -6.91 8.50 4.56
CA GLY A 181 -6.91 8.37 6.00
C GLY A 181 -7.27 6.98 6.50
N LEU A 182 -6.83 6.69 7.70
CA LEU A 182 -7.15 5.47 8.44
C LEU A 182 -7.59 5.83 9.86
N ARG A 183 -8.38 4.96 10.50
CA ARG A 183 -8.51 4.96 11.95
C ARG A 183 -7.15 4.56 12.55
N MET A 184 -6.89 4.99 13.78
CA MET A 184 -5.61 4.65 14.44
C MET A 184 -5.45 3.15 14.69
N ASP A 185 -6.53 2.42 14.98
CA ASP A 185 -6.49 0.97 15.14
C ASP A 185 -6.18 0.24 13.81
N GLU A 186 -6.70 0.73 12.68
CA GLU A 186 -6.33 0.24 11.33
C GLU A 186 -4.87 0.55 11.01
N ALA A 187 -4.42 1.76 11.32
CA ALA A 187 -3.03 2.16 11.08
C ALA A 187 -2.03 1.40 11.97
N TYR A 188 -2.45 0.99 13.16
CA TYR A 188 -1.63 0.22 14.11
C TYR A 188 -1.70 -1.29 13.90
N HIS A 189 -2.60 -1.74 13.03
CA HIS A 189 -2.76 -3.16 12.77
C HIS A 189 -1.46 -3.76 12.18
N PRO A 190 -1.04 -4.96 12.59
CA PRO A 190 0.22 -5.58 12.14
C PRO A 190 0.35 -5.76 10.62
N LEU A 191 -0.77 -5.86 9.90
CA LEU A 191 -0.80 -5.97 8.44
C LEU A 191 -0.63 -4.62 7.72
N THR A 192 -0.79 -3.49 8.42
CA THR A 192 -0.59 -2.16 7.83
C THR A 192 0.90 -1.83 7.81
N ILE A 193 1.44 -1.64 6.62
CA ILE A 193 2.86 -1.34 6.42
C ILE A 193 3.06 -0.07 5.59
N MET A 194 4.18 0.57 5.83
CA MET A 194 4.75 1.57 4.92
C MET A 194 5.77 0.86 4.04
N ALA A 195 5.40 0.61 2.78
CA ALA A 195 6.27 -0.05 1.83
C ALA A 195 7.36 0.92 1.33
N VAL A 196 8.60 0.47 1.40
CA VAL A 196 9.81 1.15 0.92
C VAL A 196 10.46 0.39 -0.24
N GLY A 197 9.92 -0.78 -0.57
CA GLY A 197 10.41 -1.63 -1.65
C GLY A 197 9.41 -2.70 -2.08
N LEU A 198 9.76 -3.40 -3.14
CA LEU A 198 9.07 -4.58 -3.66
C LEU A 198 10.06 -5.51 -4.38
N TYR A 199 9.79 -6.81 -4.40
CA TYR A 199 10.69 -7.85 -4.98
C TYR A 199 12.13 -7.75 -4.46
N GLY A 200 12.34 -7.37 -3.20
CA GLY A 200 13.66 -7.21 -2.59
C GLY A 200 14.47 -6.01 -3.10
N LYS A 201 13.86 -5.09 -3.85
CA LYS A 201 14.46 -3.87 -4.42
C LYS A 201 13.81 -2.63 -3.82
N GLU A 202 14.45 -1.47 -3.96
CA GLU A 202 13.84 -0.19 -3.61
C GLU A 202 12.53 0.05 -4.39
N LEU A 203 11.64 0.82 -3.80
CA LEU A 203 10.34 1.09 -4.39
C LEU A 203 10.49 1.97 -5.64
N PRO A 204 10.06 1.51 -6.83
CA PRO A 204 10.11 2.32 -8.04
C PRO A 204 9.15 3.51 -7.99
N ASN A 205 9.48 4.59 -8.68
CA ASN A 205 8.69 5.82 -8.72
C ASN A 205 7.23 5.57 -9.10
N GLN A 206 6.98 4.75 -10.14
CA GLN A 206 5.63 4.39 -10.60
C GLN A 206 4.82 3.59 -9.59
N ASN A 207 5.47 2.98 -8.61
CA ASN A 207 4.83 2.26 -7.52
C ASN A 207 4.65 3.10 -6.25
N GLY A 208 5.13 4.36 -6.24
CA GLY A 208 4.89 5.31 -5.17
C GLY A 208 6.08 5.65 -4.30
N ALA A 209 7.32 5.60 -4.86
CA ALA A 209 8.54 5.98 -4.15
C ALA A 209 8.47 7.38 -3.49
N PRO A 210 9.29 7.63 -2.44
CA PRO A 210 10.22 6.72 -1.80
C PRO A 210 9.51 5.73 -0.87
N TRP A 211 8.27 5.99 -0.50
CA TRP A 211 7.44 5.15 0.34
C TRP A 211 5.94 5.31 0.06
N ARG A 212 5.19 4.27 0.37
CA ARG A 212 3.74 4.25 0.23
C ARG A 212 3.08 3.41 1.31
N LEU A 213 1.82 3.72 1.60
CA LEU A 213 0.99 2.90 2.48
C LEU A 213 0.53 1.62 1.77
N ILE A 214 0.48 0.50 2.51
CA ILE A 214 -0.19 -0.74 2.10
C ILE A 214 -1.11 -1.19 3.22
N VAL A 215 -2.39 -1.36 2.86
CA VAL A 215 -3.45 -1.88 3.73
C VAL A 215 -4.14 -3.01 2.96
N PRO A 216 -3.71 -4.27 3.13
CA PRO A 216 -4.02 -5.34 2.19
C PRO A 216 -5.50 -5.75 2.15
N TRP A 217 -6.26 -5.51 3.20
CA TRP A 217 -7.70 -5.84 3.27
C TRP A 217 -8.63 -4.75 2.71
N LYS A 218 -8.05 -3.60 2.31
CA LYS A 218 -8.77 -2.47 1.72
C LYS A 218 -8.50 -2.35 0.23
N TYR A 219 -9.41 -1.71 -0.49
CA TYR A 219 -9.16 -1.38 -1.89
C TYR A 219 -7.90 -0.53 -2.06
N GLY A 220 -7.17 -0.79 -3.15
CA GLY A 220 -5.83 -0.24 -3.39
C GLY A 220 -5.71 1.29 -3.38
N PHE A 221 -6.80 2.03 -3.58
CA PHE A 221 -6.77 3.49 -3.50
C PHE A 221 -6.51 4.01 -2.07
N LYS A 222 -6.82 3.21 -1.03
CA LYS A 222 -6.45 3.52 0.36
C LYS A 222 -4.94 3.51 0.58
N SER A 223 -4.22 2.80 -0.26
CA SER A 223 -2.77 2.65 -0.19
C SER A 223 -2.06 3.81 -0.90
N ILE A 224 -2.17 5.00 -0.32
CA ILE A 224 -1.62 6.27 -0.82
C ILE A 224 -0.12 6.21 -1.05
N LYS A 225 0.38 6.93 -2.07
CA LYS A 225 1.74 6.88 -2.60
C LYS A 225 2.50 8.18 -2.37
N SER A 226 3.84 8.12 -2.37
CA SER A 226 4.71 9.30 -2.35
C SER A 226 4.30 10.31 -1.27
N ILE A 227 4.17 9.83 -0.03
CA ILE A 227 3.59 10.55 1.10
C ILE A 227 4.56 11.64 1.57
N VAL A 228 4.03 12.87 1.72
CA VAL A 228 4.76 14.05 2.25
C VAL A 228 4.10 14.65 3.48
N SER A 229 2.93 14.15 3.89
CA SER A 229 2.24 14.67 5.08
C SER A 229 1.60 13.54 5.87
N ILE A 230 1.81 13.57 7.19
CA ILE A 230 1.17 12.71 8.18
C ILE A 230 0.51 13.62 9.22
N ARG A 231 -0.81 13.58 9.34
CA ARG A 231 -1.55 14.41 10.28
C ARG A 231 -2.45 13.58 11.17
N PHE A 232 -2.25 13.70 12.48
CA PHE A 232 -3.12 13.06 13.47
C PHE A 232 -4.37 13.90 13.72
N THR A 233 -5.55 13.29 13.59
CA THR A 233 -6.83 14.02 13.68
C THR A 233 -7.80 13.35 14.64
N LYS A 234 -8.67 14.17 15.27
CA LYS A 234 -9.75 13.69 16.15
C LYS A 234 -10.96 13.20 15.37
N ARG A 235 -11.20 13.79 14.19
CA ARG A 235 -12.32 13.45 13.30
C ARG A 235 -11.81 12.74 12.06
N ALA A 236 -12.64 11.87 11.49
CA ALA A 236 -12.33 11.20 10.23
C ALA A 236 -12.01 12.23 9.14
N PRO A 237 -10.85 12.14 8.49
CA PRO A 237 -10.54 13.01 7.37
C PRO A 237 -11.38 12.60 6.16
N ARG A 238 -11.80 13.59 5.38
CA ARG A 238 -12.41 13.33 4.07
C ARG A 238 -11.31 12.94 3.10
N ASN A 239 -11.43 11.78 2.46
CA ASN A 239 -10.47 11.34 1.46
C ASN A 239 -10.82 11.85 0.06
N THR A 240 -9.88 11.76 -0.88
CA THR A 240 -10.04 12.29 -2.24
C THR A 240 -11.24 11.68 -2.96
N TRP A 241 -11.40 10.35 -2.94
CA TRP A 241 -12.51 9.71 -3.65
C TRP A 241 -13.87 10.02 -3.05
N GLN A 242 -13.99 10.10 -1.71
CA GLN A 242 -15.22 10.59 -1.08
C GLN A 242 -15.55 12.05 -1.44
N ALA A 243 -14.53 12.87 -1.67
CA ALA A 243 -14.74 14.25 -2.09
C ALA A 243 -15.27 14.33 -3.53
N LEU A 244 -14.73 13.48 -4.41
CA LEU A 244 -15.09 13.45 -5.83
C LEU A 244 -16.42 12.77 -6.10
N GLN A 245 -16.63 11.59 -5.53
CA GLN A 245 -17.75 10.70 -5.83
C GLN A 245 -18.30 10.08 -4.54
N PRO A 246 -18.97 10.87 -3.68
CA PRO A 246 -19.41 10.43 -2.35
C PRO A 246 -20.48 9.31 -2.41
N SER A 247 -21.15 9.13 -3.54
CA SER A 247 -22.10 8.03 -3.77
C SER A 247 -21.44 6.72 -4.19
N GLU A 248 -20.15 6.74 -4.53
CA GLU A 248 -19.42 5.56 -5.04
C GLU A 248 -18.33 5.09 -4.08
N TYR A 249 -17.80 5.98 -3.22
CA TYR A 249 -16.63 5.69 -2.38
C TYR A 249 -16.86 6.07 -0.92
N GLY A 250 -16.65 5.11 -0.04
CA GLY A 250 -16.70 5.28 1.40
C GLY A 250 -15.33 5.57 2.03
N PHE A 251 -15.34 5.86 3.34
CA PHE A 251 -14.11 6.11 4.10
C PHE A 251 -13.29 4.83 4.30
N TYR A 252 -13.96 3.74 4.68
CA TYR A 252 -13.27 2.50 5.06
C TYR A 252 -12.70 1.77 3.86
N ALA A 253 -13.44 1.71 2.76
CA ALA A 253 -13.02 1.08 1.51
C ALA A 253 -12.49 -0.36 1.71
N ASN A 254 -13.10 -1.11 2.62
CA ASN A 254 -12.80 -2.52 2.83
C ASN A 254 -13.23 -3.32 1.60
N VAL A 255 -12.42 -4.29 1.18
CA VAL A 255 -12.82 -5.20 0.10
C VAL A 255 -14.01 -6.04 0.56
N ASN A 256 -15.15 -5.84 -0.12
CA ASN A 256 -16.41 -6.50 0.21
C ASN A 256 -17.09 -7.01 -1.08
N PRO A 257 -17.19 -8.34 -1.29
CA PRO A 257 -17.85 -8.90 -2.47
C PRO A 257 -19.37 -8.65 -2.52
N GLU A 258 -20.00 -8.36 -1.37
CA GLU A 258 -21.44 -8.15 -1.24
C GLU A 258 -21.87 -6.70 -1.53
N VAL A 259 -20.92 -5.75 -1.54
CA VAL A 259 -21.17 -4.34 -1.83
C VAL A 259 -20.55 -3.98 -3.18
N SER A 260 -21.39 -3.98 -4.22
CA SER A 260 -20.96 -3.64 -5.56
C SER A 260 -20.73 -2.13 -5.72
N HIS A 261 -19.77 -1.78 -6.57
CA HIS A 261 -19.66 -0.42 -7.09
C HIS A 261 -20.89 -0.10 -7.97
N PRO A 262 -21.42 1.13 -7.99
CA PRO A 262 -22.59 1.45 -8.80
C PRO A 262 -22.47 1.12 -10.29
N ARG A 263 -21.25 1.03 -10.82
CA ARG A 263 -20.96 0.79 -12.23
C ARG A 263 -20.49 -0.65 -12.56
N TRP A 264 -20.10 -1.45 -11.57
CA TRP A 264 -19.64 -2.83 -11.76
C TRP A 264 -19.78 -3.67 -10.48
N SER A 265 -19.78 -4.99 -10.67
CA SER A 265 -19.83 -5.94 -9.55
C SER A 265 -18.47 -6.08 -8.87
N GLN A 266 -18.49 -6.21 -7.54
CA GLN A 266 -17.31 -6.55 -6.74
C GLN A 266 -17.25 -8.04 -6.35
N ALA A 267 -18.23 -8.85 -6.76
CA ALA A 267 -18.30 -10.27 -6.41
C ALA A 267 -17.16 -11.11 -7.00
N SER A 268 -16.52 -10.64 -8.07
CA SER A 268 -15.37 -11.32 -8.68
C SER A 268 -14.26 -10.35 -9.02
N GLU A 269 -13.05 -10.88 -9.11
CA GLU A 269 -11.86 -10.13 -9.48
C GLU A 269 -11.10 -10.80 -10.62
N ARG A 270 -10.37 -9.99 -11.36
CA ARG A 270 -9.47 -10.42 -12.41
C ARG A 270 -8.03 -10.39 -11.87
N ARG A 271 -7.46 -11.56 -11.60
CA ARG A 271 -6.08 -11.66 -11.14
C ARG A 271 -5.11 -11.46 -12.30
N LEU A 272 -4.15 -10.56 -12.14
CA LEU A 272 -3.10 -10.34 -13.13
C LEU A 272 -1.94 -11.35 -12.96
N PRO A 273 -1.33 -11.85 -14.07
CA PRO A 273 -1.66 -11.57 -15.45
C PRO A 273 -3.00 -12.16 -15.91
N SER A 274 -3.66 -11.46 -16.80
CA SER A 274 -4.87 -11.95 -17.43
C SER A 274 -4.94 -11.46 -18.89
N SER A 275 -5.61 -12.27 -19.74
CA SER A 275 -5.83 -11.94 -21.15
C SER A 275 -7.27 -12.28 -21.56
N ILE A 276 -7.64 -11.94 -22.79
CA ILE A 276 -8.95 -12.30 -23.36
C ILE A 276 -9.10 -13.83 -23.39
N PHE A 277 -8.02 -14.56 -23.66
CA PHE A 277 -8.00 -16.02 -23.75
C PHE A 277 -7.83 -16.71 -22.39
N ASN A 278 -7.28 -15.98 -21.38
CA ASN A 278 -7.18 -16.45 -20.00
C ASN A 278 -7.57 -15.29 -19.07
N PRO A 279 -8.87 -15.13 -18.80
CA PRO A 279 -9.37 -14.01 -18.00
C PRO A 279 -8.98 -14.07 -16.52
N ASN A 280 -8.45 -15.23 -16.05
CA ASN A 280 -7.98 -15.46 -14.67
C ASN A 280 -8.94 -14.83 -13.61
N ARG A 281 -10.24 -15.10 -13.77
CA ARG A 281 -11.26 -14.60 -12.84
C ARG A 281 -11.41 -15.55 -11.67
N ARG A 282 -11.59 -14.94 -10.48
CA ARG A 282 -11.84 -15.66 -9.24
C ARG A 282 -12.85 -14.91 -8.37
N PRO A 283 -13.54 -15.57 -7.42
CA PRO A 283 -14.38 -14.91 -6.43
C PRO A 283 -13.55 -13.90 -5.62
N THR A 284 -14.13 -12.73 -5.33
CA THR A 284 -13.56 -11.80 -4.38
C THR A 284 -13.80 -12.31 -2.96
N LEU A 285 -12.77 -12.30 -2.12
CA LEU A 285 -12.88 -12.67 -0.71
C LEU A 285 -13.15 -11.44 0.15
N MET A 286 -14.00 -11.60 1.17
CA MET A 286 -14.24 -10.57 2.18
C MET A 286 -12.90 -10.11 2.79
N PHE A 287 -12.72 -8.80 2.94
CA PHE A 287 -11.45 -8.20 3.38
C PHE A 287 -10.24 -8.68 2.57
N ASN A 288 -10.45 -8.97 1.28
CA ASN A 288 -9.40 -9.48 0.39
C ASN A 288 -8.72 -10.78 0.88
N GLY A 289 -9.42 -11.57 1.70
CA GLY A 289 -8.90 -12.81 2.30
C GLY A 289 -8.30 -12.66 3.69
N TYR A 290 -8.34 -11.45 4.28
CA TYR A 290 -7.77 -11.16 5.61
C TYR A 290 -8.83 -11.11 6.72
N ALA A 291 -10.01 -11.74 6.51
CA ALA A 291 -11.12 -11.64 7.46
C ALA A 291 -10.76 -12.14 8.87
N GLU A 292 -10.00 -13.21 8.99
CA GLU A 292 -9.58 -13.78 10.29
C GLU A 292 -8.74 -12.78 11.10
N ASP A 293 -7.95 -11.94 10.42
CA ASP A 293 -7.07 -10.97 11.07
C ASP A 293 -7.80 -9.66 11.43
N VAL A 294 -8.75 -9.20 10.59
CA VAL A 294 -9.22 -7.81 10.64
C VAL A 294 -10.72 -7.64 10.89
N ALA A 295 -11.54 -8.69 10.78
CA ALA A 295 -12.99 -8.54 10.93
C ALA A 295 -13.39 -7.98 12.31
N SER A 296 -12.64 -8.29 13.36
CA SER A 296 -12.87 -7.79 14.71
C SER A 296 -12.79 -6.26 14.83
N LEU A 297 -12.00 -5.58 13.97
CA LEU A 297 -11.91 -4.12 13.90
C LEU A 297 -13.25 -3.46 13.54
N TYR A 298 -14.12 -4.20 12.88
CA TYR A 298 -15.39 -3.72 12.33
C TYR A 298 -16.61 -4.35 13.02
N SER A 299 -16.40 -5.01 14.17
CA SER A 299 -17.49 -5.62 14.94
C SER A 299 -18.56 -4.60 15.28
N GLY A 300 -19.83 -4.93 15.00
CA GLY A 300 -20.97 -4.06 15.22
C GLY A 300 -21.18 -2.97 14.16
N MET A 301 -20.36 -2.92 13.11
CA MET A 301 -20.55 -2.00 11.98
C MET A 301 -21.35 -2.65 10.86
N ASP A 302 -22.26 -1.91 10.27
CA ASP A 302 -22.92 -2.27 9.02
C ASP A 302 -21.97 -2.00 7.84
N LEU A 303 -21.32 -3.05 7.31
CA LEU A 303 -20.33 -2.92 6.24
C LEU A 303 -20.93 -2.60 4.87
N ALA A 304 -22.25 -2.72 4.70
CA ALA A 304 -22.93 -2.24 3.50
C ALA A 304 -23.10 -0.72 3.50
N LYS A 305 -23.15 -0.12 4.70
CA LYS A 305 -23.28 1.32 4.91
C LYS A 305 -21.91 2.00 5.10
N PHE A 306 -21.00 1.30 5.77
CA PHE A 306 -19.64 1.78 6.10
C PHE A 306 -18.59 1.11 5.20
N TYR A 307 -18.70 1.34 3.90
CA TYR A 307 -17.77 0.82 2.88
C TYR A 307 -16.66 1.78 2.50
#